data_121f1f59d6511b59fd708956d73b495a
#
_entry.id   121f1f59d6511b59fd708956d73b495a
#
_cell.length_a   1.000
_cell.length_b   1.000
_cell.length_c   1.000
_cell.angle_alpha   90.00
_cell.angle_beta   90.00
_cell.angle_gamma   90.00
#
_symmetry.space_group_name_H-M   'P 1'
#
loop_
_entity.id
_entity.type
_entity.pdbx_description
1 polymer ?
#
loop_
_entity_poly.entity_id
_entity_poly.type
_entity_poly.pdbx_seq_one_letter_code
_entity_poly.pdbx_strand_id
1 'polypeptide(L)'
;MKFLAQYIYQLLLHTNNGILEKFLLLARKLILKISNPIITLSYNNIKLAMPFSHTLPLNQKIYPTYDMQLHSIAHHIYTKDGKLNMIDVGANIGDTAVLTNMPNASYLLIEGEKSYANLIKTNISYNFHKATIRDISMGGGGITRIFR
;
A
#
# COMPACT_ATOMS: atom_id res chain seq x y z
N MET A 1 -4.57 16.61 13.29
CA MET A 1 -5.37 15.55 12.65
C MET A 1 -4.54 14.33 12.23
N LYS A 2 -3.41 14.50 11.50
CA LYS A 2 -2.59 13.35 11.03
C LYS A 2 -2.15 12.41 12.17
N PHE A 3 -1.55 12.94 13.24
CA PHE A 3 -1.09 12.11 14.39
C PHE A 3 -2.22 11.34 15.07
N LEU A 4 -3.37 12.00 15.27
CA LEU A 4 -4.54 11.35 15.86
C LEU A 4 -5.07 10.22 14.94
N ALA A 5 -5.18 10.49 13.65
CA ALA A 5 -5.61 9.49 12.67
C ALA A 5 -4.65 8.29 12.62
N GLN A 6 -3.35 8.54 12.62
CA GLN A 6 -2.33 7.49 12.67
C GLN A 6 -2.42 6.66 13.94
N TYR A 7 -2.59 7.30 15.09
CA TYR A 7 -2.72 6.61 16.38
C TYR A 7 -3.97 5.73 16.44
N ILE A 8 -5.13 6.27 16.01
CA ILE A 8 -6.39 5.50 15.92
C ILE A 8 -6.22 4.28 15.01
N TYR A 9 -5.57 4.46 13.86
CA TYR A 9 -5.36 3.35 12.92
C TYR A 9 -4.45 2.28 13.50
N GLN A 10 -3.37 2.66 14.18
CA GLN A 10 -2.50 1.73 14.88
C GLN A 10 -3.24 0.95 15.97
N LEU A 11 -4.06 1.63 16.78
CA LEU A 11 -4.89 0.95 17.78
C LEU A 11 -5.86 -0.04 17.12
N LEU A 12 -6.49 0.32 15.99
CA LEU A 12 -7.37 -0.58 15.23
C LEU A 12 -6.65 -1.86 14.79
N LEU A 13 -5.39 -1.74 14.37
CA LEU A 13 -4.61 -2.90 13.93
C LEU A 13 -4.26 -3.86 15.08
N HIS A 14 -4.03 -3.33 16.28
CA HIS A 14 -3.51 -4.12 17.40
C HIS A 14 -4.57 -4.53 18.42
N THR A 15 -5.77 -3.89 18.43
CA THR A 15 -6.80 -4.25 19.40
C THR A 15 -7.50 -5.55 19.02
N ASN A 16 -7.70 -6.42 20.02
CA ASN A 16 -8.58 -7.58 19.94
C ASN A 16 -9.86 -7.40 20.76
N ASN A 17 -10.07 -6.21 21.36
CA ASN A 17 -11.26 -5.89 22.11
C ASN A 17 -12.33 -5.32 21.18
N GLY A 18 -13.40 -6.09 20.94
CA GLY A 18 -14.48 -5.71 20.01
C GLY A 18 -15.26 -4.45 20.40
N ILE A 19 -15.33 -4.09 21.70
CA ILE A 19 -15.97 -2.84 22.13
C ILE A 19 -15.07 -1.66 21.73
N LEU A 20 -13.78 -1.73 22.08
CA LEU A 20 -12.80 -0.71 21.70
C LEU A 20 -12.72 -0.55 20.19
N GLU A 21 -12.73 -1.65 19.44
CA GLU A 21 -12.72 -1.62 17.98
C GLU A 21 -13.90 -0.83 17.38
N LYS A 22 -15.13 -1.05 17.92
CA LYS A 22 -16.32 -0.29 17.50
C LYS A 22 -16.17 1.21 17.77
N PHE A 23 -15.63 1.60 18.93
CA PHE A 23 -15.35 3.00 19.25
C PHE A 23 -14.29 3.60 18.31
N LEU A 24 -13.22 2.90 18.03
CA LEU A 24 -12.16 3.36 17.11
C LEU A 24 -12.68 3.48 15.67
N LEU A 25 -13.52 2.56 15.21
CA LEU A 25 -14.15 2.65 13.89
C LEU A 25 -15.10 3.85 13.80
N LEU A 26 -15.86 4.13 14.88
CA LEU A 26 -16.71 5.33 14.94
C LEU A 26 -15.84 6.60 14.91
N ALA A 27 -14.78 6.67 15.69
CA ALA A 27 -13.84 7.79 15.69
C ALA A 27 -13.20 7.99 14.31
N ARG A 28 -12.80 6.88 13.65
CA ARG A 28 -12.30 6.91 12.26
C ARG A 28 -13.34 7.50 11.31
N LYS A 29 -14.59 7.05 11.39
CA LYS A 29 -15.69 7.56 10.56
C LYS A 29 -15.92 9.06 10.76
N LEU A 30 -15.84 9.56 12.00
CA LEU A 30 -16.01 10.98 12.31
C LEU A 30 -14.86 11.82 11.75
N ILE A 31 -13.61 11.35 11.90
CA ILE A 31 -12.44 12.04 11.32
C ILE A 31 -12.56 12.11 9.81
N LEU A 32 -12.96 11.01 9.15
CA LEU A 32 -13.10 10.96 7.69
C LEU A 32 -14.16 11.91 7.13
N LYS A 33 -15.14 12.33 7.95
CA LYS A 33 -16.09 13.40 7.55
C LYS A 33 -15.42 14.78 7.47
N ILE A 34 -14.32 14.99 8.19
CA ILE A 34 -13.64 16.28 8.29
C ILE A 34 -12.40 16.31 7.39
N SER A 35 -11.63 15.22 7.38
CA SER A 35 -10.38 15.14 6.61
C SER A 35 -9.95 13.69 6.38
N ASN A 36 -9.20 13.49 5.31
CA ASN A 36 -8.59 12.19 4.96
C ASN A 36 -7.06 12.35 4.90
N PRO A 37 -6.38 12.49 6.06
CA PRO A 37 -4.95 12.73 6.08
C PRO A 37 -4.17 11.52 5.60
N ILE A 38 -3.00 11.77 5.00
CA ILE A 38 -2.03 10.72 4.70
C ILE A 38 -1.34 10.31 6.00
N ILE A 39 -1.48 9.04 6.35
CA ILE A 39 -0.83 8.40 7.49
C ILE A 39 0.27 7.46 7.00
N THR A 40 1.21 7.12 7.87
CA THR A 40 2.27 6.15 7.56
C THR A 40 2.23 5.06 8.62
N LEU A 41 2.12 3.82 8.18
CA LEU A 41 2.02 2.65 9.05
C LEU A 41 3.05 1.60 8.66
N SER A 42 3.52 0.86 9.67
CA SER A 42 4.28 -0.38 9.46
C SER A 42 3.41 -1.54 9.95
N TYR A 43 3.18 -2.51 9.08
CA TYR A 43 2.37 -3.68 9.36
C TYR A 43 2.87 -4.86 8.51
N ASN A 44 3.02 -6.04 9.10
CA ASN A 44 3.54 -7.24 8.41
C ASN A 44 4.85 -7.00 7.63
N ASN A 45 5.81 -6.29 8.24
CA ASN A 45 7.11 -5.92 7.64
C ASN A 45 7.02 -5.01 6.41
N ILE A 46 5.86 -4.44 6.13
CA ILE A 46 5.63 -3.49 5.05
C ILE A 46 5.38 -2.12 5.67
N LYS A 47 6.00 -1.07 5.09
CA LYS A 47 5.77 0.32 5.47
C LYS A 47 5.01 1.03 4.36
N LEU A 48 3.81 1.54 4.67
CA LEU A 48 2.94 2.22 3.71
C LEU A 48 2.56 3.61 4.15
N ALA A 49 2.72 4.58 3.26
CA ALA A 49 2.03 5.86 3.30
C ALA A 49 0.71 5.73 2.55
N MET A 50 -0.40 6.05 3.19
CA MET A 50 -1.73 5.84 2.61
C MET A 50 -2.74 6.85 3.15
N PRO A 51 -3.84 7.14 2.43
CA PRO A 51 -4.96 7.89 2.99
C PRO A 51 -5.53 7.16 4.22
N PHE A 52 -5.98 7.91 5.20
CA PHE A 52 -6.60 7.34 6.41
C PHE A 52 -7.84 6.48 6.09
N SER A 53 -8.50 6.75 4.95
CA SER A 53 -9.61 5.93 4.45
C SER A 53 -9.20 4.56 3.93
N HIS A 54 -7.93 4.34 3.60
CA HIS A 54 -7.46 3.08 3.02
C HIS A 54 -7.65 1.90 3.98
N THR A 55 -8.03 0.73 3.47
CA THR A 55 -8.46 -0.41 4.30
C THR A 55 -7.56 -1.63 4.22
N LEU A 56 -6.52 -1.63 3.36
CA LEU A 56 -5.68 -2.81 3.15
C LEU A 56 -5.18 -3.44 4.47
N PRO A 57 -4.53 -2.71 5.40
CA PRO A 57 -4.04 -3.34 6.63
C PRO A 57 -5.17 -3.86 7.54
N LEU A 58 -6.35 -3.22 7.51
CA LEU A 58 -7.52 -3.71 8.26
C LEU A 58 -8.09 -4.98 7.64
N ASN A 59 -8.11 -5.07 6.31
CA ASN A 59 -8.52 -6.28 5.62
C ASN A 59 -7.55 -7.44 5.90
N GLN A 60 -6.24 -7.18 5.91
CA GLN A 60 -5.24 -8.17 6.27
C GLN A 60 -5.32 -8.60 7.75
N LYS A 61 -5.74 -7.71 8.66
CA LYS A 61 -6.00 -8.08 10.06
C LYS A 61 -7.17 -9.07 10.16
N ILE A 62 -8.26 -8.81 9.42
CA ILE A 62 -9.47 -9.65 9.46
C ILE A 62 -9.26 -10.94 8.66
N TYR A 63 -8.59 -10.84 7.52
CA TYR A 63 -8.30 -11.94 6.60
C TYR A 63 -6.78 -12.04 6.39
N PRO A 64 -6.06 -12.80 7.22
CA PRO A 64 -4.58 -12.85 7.15
C PRO A 64 -4.03 -13.31 5.80
N THR A 65 -4.83 -14.01 5.01
CA THR A 65 -4.47 -14.45 3.64
C THR A 65 -4.85 -13.44 2.55
N TYR A 66 -5.40 -12.27 2.92
CA TYR A 66 -5.80 -11.25 1.96
C TYR A 66 -4.58 -10.80 1.15
N ASP A 67 -4.70 -10.87 -0.18
CA ASP A 67 -3.65 -10.58 -1.18
C ASP A 67 -2.39 -11.49 -1.12
N MET A 68 -2.35 -12.50 -0.25
CA MET A 68 -1.24 -13.46 -0.22
C MET A 68 -1.13 -14.28 -1.50
N GLN A 69 -2.23 -14.47 -2.21
CA GLN A 69 -2.25 -15.13 -3.52
C GLN A 69 -1.40 -14.39 -4.55
N LEU A 70 -1.43 -13.05 -4.54
CA LEU A 70 -0.60 -12.22 -5.43
C LEU A 70 0.88 -12.46 -5.18
N HIS A 71 1.29 -12.48 -3.89
CA HIS A 71 2.66 -12.82 -3.53
C HIS A 71 3.04 -14.23 -3.98
N SER A 72 2.17 -15.22 -3.78
CA SER A 72 2.42 -16.61 -4.18
C SER A 72 2.58 -16.74 -5.69
N ILE A 73 1.76 -16.05 -6.49
CA ILE A 73 1.86 -16.02 -7.95
C ILE A 73 3.16 -15.35 -8.38
N ALA A 74 3.50 -14.20 -7.81
CA ALA A 74 4.74 -13.49 -8.10
C ALA A 74 5.97 -14.34 -7.77
N HIS A 75 5.96 -15.02 -6.62
CA HIS A 75 7.03 -15.91 -6.20
C HIS A 75 7.16 -17.12 -7.15
N HIS A 76 6.04 -17.71 -7.57
CA HIS A 76 6.05 -18.83 -8.52
C HIS A 76 6.67 -18.41 -9.87
N ILE A 77 6.26 -17.27 -10.42
CA ILE A 77 6.83 -16.73 -11.66
C ILE A 77 8.33 -16.47 -11.48
N TYR A 78 8.70 -15.81 -10.39
CA TYR A 78 10.09 -15.51 -10.09
C TYR A 78 10.95 -16.77 -9.97
N THR A 79 10.45 -17.81 -9.28
CA THR A 79 11.17 -19.07 -9.11
C THR A 79 11.36 -19.81 -10.44
N LYS A 80 10.36 -19.73 -11.31
CA LYS A 80 10.38 -20.37 -12.63
C LYS A 80 11.30 -19.65 -13.62
N ASP A 81 11.21 -18.32 -13.68
CA ASP A 81 11.80 -17.51 -14.76
C ASP A 81 13.05 -16.72 -14.30
N GLY A 82 13.39 -16.75 -13.01
CA GLY A 82 14.51 -16.00 -12.40
C GLY A 82 14.29 -14.50 -12.34
N LYS A 83 13.13 -14.00 -12.79
CA LYS A 83 12.74 -12.59 -12.80
C LYS A 83 11.22 -12.43 -12.73
N LEU A 84 10.78 -11.26 -12.29
CA LEU A 84 9.38 -10.86 -12.31
C LEU A 84 9.22 -9.58 -13.13
N ASN A 85 8.38 -9.60 -14.15
CA ASN A 85 7.92 -8.40 -14.84
C ASN A 85 6.40 -8.29 -14.61
N MET A 86 5.97 -7.17 -14.01
CA MET A 86 4.57 -6.96 -13.65
C MET A 86 4.06 -5.63 -14.23
N ILE A 87 2.84 -5.65 -14.74
CA ILE A 87 2.07 -4.46 -15.09
C ILE A 87 0.88 -4.41 -14.16
N ASP A 88 0.71 -3.29 -13.45
CA ASP A 88 -0.40 -3.05 -12.53
C ASP A 88 -1.16 -1.81 -13.00
N VAL A 89 -2.41 -1.99 -13.41
CA VAL A 89 -3.29 -0.92 -13.88
C VAL A 89 -4.31 -0.61 -12.79
N GLY A 90 -4.34 0.64 -12.34
CA GLY A 90 -5.04 1.04 -11.12
C GLY A 90 -4.17 0.76 -9.89
N ALA A 91 -2.88 1.06 -9.99
CA ALA A 91 -1.88 0.72 -8.97
C ALA A 91 -2.09 1.41 -7.61
N ASN A 92 -3.05 2.33 -7.52
CA ASN A 92 -3.44 3.01 -6.30
C ASN A 92 -2.22 3.60 -5.56
N ILE A 93 -1.90 3.13 -4.38
CA ILE A 93 -0.73 3.55 -3.59
C ILE A 93 0.51 2.68 -3.85
N GLY A 94 0.46 1.75 -4.80
CA GLY A 94 1.54 0.81 -5.13
C GLY A 94 1.68 -0.37 -4.18
N ASP A 95 0.62 -0.67 -3.44
CA ASP A 95 0.59 -1.75 -2.46
C ASP A 95 0.77 -3.13 -3.08
N THR A 96 0.21 -3.38 -4.27
CA THR A 96 0.44 -4.63 -5.02
C THR A 96 1.93 -4.86 -5.30
N ALA A 97 2.64 -3.82 -5.78
CA ALA A 97 4.08 -3.94 -6.03
C ALA A 97 4.86 -4.22 -4.75
N VAL A 98 4.48 -3.58 -3.64
CA VAL A 98 5.11 -3.79 -2.32
C VAL A 98 4.86 -5.22 -1.82
N LEU A 99 3.64 -5.74 -1.97
CA LEU A 99 3.27 -7.10 -1.57
C LEU A 99 3.97 -8.18 -2.41
N THR A 100 4.23 -7.90 -3.68
CA THR A 100 4.85 -8.83 -4.63
C THR A 100 6.34 -8.57 -4.82
N ASN A 101 6.98 -7.85 -3.91
CA ASN A 101 8.38 -7.45 -4.00
C ASN A 101 9.34 -8.66 -4.11
N MET A 102 9.88 -8.88 -5.31
CA MET A 102 10.84 -9.95 -5.62
C MET A 102 12.20 -9.36 -6.03
N PRO A 103 13.31 -10.07 -5.80
CA PRO A 103 14.61 -9.67 -6.35
C PRO A 103 14.54 -9.54 -7.87
N ASN A 104 15.24 -8.56 -8.45
CA ASN A 104 15.30 -8.32 -9.90
C ASN A 104 13.91 -8.14 -10.56
N ALA A 105 12.91 -7.70 -9.80
CA ALA A 105 11.58 -7.42 -10.33
C ALA A 105 11.54 -6.07 -11.04
N SER A 106 10.74 -6.00 -12.10
CA SER A 106 10.41 -4.78 -12.83
C SER A 106 8.92 -4.55 -12.81
N TYR A 107 8.50 -3.37 -12.44
CA TYR A 107 7.08 -2.99 -12.37
C TYR A 107 6.78 -1.82 -13.28
N LEU A 108 5.64 -1.89 -13.95
CA LEU A 108 5.00 -0.77 -14.63
C LEU A 108 3.69 -0.48 -13.90
N LEU A 109 3.65 0.59 -13.12
CA LEU A 109 2.50 0.97 -12.30
C LEU A 109 1.78 2.14 -12.97
N ILE A 110 0.50 1.98 -13.27
CA ILE A 110 -0.33 2.96 -13.95
C ILE A 110 -1.42 3.40 -12.98
N GLU A 111 -1.43 4.69 -12.63
CA GLU A 111 -2.41 5.27 -11.72
C GLU A 111 -2.92 6.60 -12.29
N GLY A 112 -4.25 6.72 -12.41
CA GLY A 112 -4.90 7.90 -12.96
C GLY A 112 -5.02 9.06 -11.96
N GLU A 113 -5.05 8.77 -10.67
CA GLU A 113 -5.19 9.76 -9.61
C GLU A 113 -3.82 10.26 -9.14
N LYS A 114 -3.52 11.53 -9.36
CA LYS A 114 -2.20 12.14 -9.05
C LYS A 114 -1.81 12.00 -7.58
N SER A 115 -2.76 12.10 -6.68
CA SER A 115 -2.50 11.97 -5.24
C SER A 115 -2.00 10.56 -4.89
N TYR A 116 -2.55 9.53 -5.50
CA TYR A 116 -2.12 8.14 -5.34
C TYR A 116 -0.80 7.87 -6.07
N ALA A 117 -0.63 8.37 -7.28
CA ALA A 117 0.63 8.25 -8.01
C ALA A 117 1.84 8.79 -7.21
N ASN A 118 1.65 9.88 -6.45
CA ASN A 118 2.69 10.39 -5.54
C ASN A 118 2.97 9.44 -4.37
N LEU A 119 1.97 8.71 -3.88
CA LEU A 119 2.14 7.73 -2.81
C LEU A 119 2.89 6.48 -3.28
N ILE A 120 2.74 6.08 -4.54
CA ILE A 120 3.51 4.98 -5.14
C ILE A 120 5.00 5.19 -4.90
N LYS A 121 5.54 6.36 -5.27
CA LYS A 121 6.97 6.68 -5.10
C LYS A 121 7.42 6.55 -3.65
N THR A 122 6.63 7.10 -2.74
CA THR A 122 6.90 7.04 -1.31
C THR A 122 6.92 5.60 -0.82
N ASN A 123 5.93 4.79 -1.19
CA ASN A 123 5.82 3.41 -0.75
C ASN A 123 6.91 2.52 -1.33
N ILE A 124 7.28 2.74 -2.59
CA ILE A 124 8.42 2.06 -3.20
C ILE A 124 9.71 2.44 -2.47
N SER A 125 9.95 3.71 -2.17
CA SER A 125 11.15 4.14 -1.46
C SER A 125 11.28 3.53 -0.05
N TYR A 126 10.15 3.23 0.59
CA TYR A 126 10.15 2.60 1.91
C TYR A 126 10.47 1.10 1.90
N ASN A 127 10.11 0.40 0.83
CA ASN A 127 10.10 -1.06 0.80
C ASN A 127 11.09 -1.68 -0.20
N PHE A 128 11.59 -0.88 -1.15
CA PHE A 128 12.50 -1.36 -2.18
C PHE A 128 13.90 -0.77 -1.98
N HIS A 129 14.84 -1.60 -1.55
CA HIS A 129 16.24 -1.20 -1.49
C HIS A 129 16.84 -1.15 -2.91
N LYS A 130 17.45 -0.03 -3.27
CA LYS A 130 18.14 0.17 -4.57
C LYS A 130 17.22 0.14 -5.81
N ALA A 131 15.92 0.46 -5.67
CA ALA A 131 15.04 0.58 -6.83
C ALA A 131 15.37 1.85 -7.64
N THR A 132 15.41 1.72 -8.96
CA THR A 132 15.41 2.86 -9.88
C THR A 132 13.96 3.18 -10.24
N ILE A 133 13.49 4.37 -9.90
CA ILE A 133 12.14 4.82 -10.20
C ILE A 133 12.22 5.77 -11.40
N ARG A 134 11.46 5.50 -12.44
CA ARG A 134 11.27 6.41 -13.59
C ARG A 134 9.79 6.73 -13.73
N ASP A 135 9.49 8.01 -13.79
CA ASP A 135 8.13 8.50 -13.99
C ASP A 135 7.90 8.91 -15.42
N ILE A 136 6.72 8.61 -15.91
CA ILE A 136 6.15 9.17 -17.12
C ILE A 136 4.85 9.84 -16.71
N SER A 137 4.84 11.17 -16.63
CA SER A 137 3.62 11.93 -16.36
C SER A 137 2.74 11.96 -17.62
N MET A 138 1.47 11.58 -17.48
CA MET A 138 0.49 11.62 -18.56
C MET A 138 -0.80 12.27 -18.04
N GLY A 139 -1.07 13.50 -18.49
CA GLY A 139 -2.30 14.19 -18.12
C GLY A 139 -2.47 14.43 -16.63
N GLY A 140 -3.57 14.04 -16.00
CA GLY A 140 -3.83 14.19 -14.56
C GLY A 140 -3.24 13.09 -13.67
N GLY A 141 -2.76 11.99 -14.25
CA GLY A 141 -2.21 10.82 -13.54
C GLY A 141 -0.73 10.59 -13.82
N GLY A 142 -0.23 9.39 -13.51
CA GLY A 142 1.17 9.03 -13.72
C GLY A 142 1.37 7.55 -14.05
N ILE A 143 2.45 7.29 -14.80
CA ILE A 143 2.98 5.95 -15.00
C ILE A 143 4.32 5.89 -14.28
N THR A 144 4.46 4.97 -13.35
CA THR A 144 5.69 4.77 -12.59
C THR A 144 6.34 3.45 -13.01
N ARG A 145 7.55 3.50 -13.54
CA ARG A 145 8.39 2.32 -13.79
C ARG A 145 9.36 2.12 -12.64
N ILE A 146 9.48 0.90 -12.18
CA ILE A 146 10.40 0.50 -11.13
C ILE A 146 11.29 -0.61 -11.68
N PHE A 147 12.58 -0.43 -11.54
CA PHE A 147 13.60 -1.43 -11.84
C PHE A 147 14.37 -1.73 -10.57
N ARG A 148 14.59 -2.98 -10.28
CA ARG A 148 15.38 -3.43 -9.14
C ARG A 148 16.59 -4.24 -9.60
#